data_d3864d9510d8c9331887beb6ee27050b
#
_entry.id   d3864d9510d8c9331887beb6ee27050b
#
_cell.length_a   1.000
_cell.length_b   1.000
_cell.length_c   1.000
_cell.angle_alpha   90.00
_cell.angle_beta   90.00
_cell.angle_gamma   90.00
#
_symmetry.space_group_name_H-M   'P 1'
#
loop_
_entity.id
_entity.type
_entity.pdbx_description
1 polymer ?
#
loop_
_entity_poly.entity_id
_entity_poly.type
_entity_poly.pdbx_seq_one_letter_code
_entity_poly.pdbx_strand_id
1 'polypeptide(L)'
;MTHSPTPTQPERRTFFHWLTYAIGAAATAILSIPLVGFLFGALKKKRPKRVRLGPVKDFPEGQTRLVTFDNPISQPWDGMTAHTGVFVCYLGKSKDDRHQFRVLAVNCAHLGCPVSWFPQSGLFMCPCHGGVYYENGEHASGPPPRGLFHCVWHVEKDEQLWIEAPHYPSLQDTLKG
;
A
#
# COMPACT_ATOMS: atom_id res chain seq x y z
N MET A 1 -20.85 -13.05 79.53
CA MET A 1 -21.32 -13.72 78.32
C MET A 1 -20.88 -12.88 77.10
N THR A 2 -19.80 -13.22 76.49
CA THR A 2 -19.23 -12.49 75.34
C THR A 2 -19.83 -13.07 74.06
N HIS A 3 -20.72 -12.31 73.39
CA HIS A 3 -21.20 -12.65 72.05
C HIS A 3 -20.06 -12.44 71.01
N SER A 4 -19.53 -13.52 70.54
CA SER A 4 -18.65 -13.48 69.32
C SER A 4 -19.53 -13.13 68.13
N PRO A 5 -19.11 -12.15 67.26
CA PRO A 5 -19.83 -11.83 66.03
C PRO A 5 -19.69 -13.00 65.09
N THR A 6 -20.77 -13.57 64.62
CA THR A 6 -20.88 -14.59 63.62
C THR A 6 -20.38 -13.95 62.27
N PRO A 7 -19.45 -14.55 61.53
CA PRO A 7 -19.03 -14.04 60.22
C PRO A 7 -20.24 -14.02 59.30
N THR A 8 -20.62 -12.84 58.83
CA THR A 8 -21.69 -12.65 57.85
C THR A 8 -21.26 -13.29 56.53
N GLN A 9 -21.87 -14.41 56.18
CA GLN A 9 -21.67 -14.99 54.83
C GLN A 9 -22.17 -13.98 53.80
N PRO A 10 -21.41 -13.74 52.70
CA PRO A 10 -21.87 -12.84 51.65
C PRO A 10 -23.19 -13.36 51.11
N GLU A 11 -24.21 -12.52 51.14
CA GLU A 11 -25.55 -12.88 50.67
C GLU A 11 -25.45 -13.35 49.19
N ARG A 12 -26.18 -14.41 48.84
CA ARG A 12 -26.23 -14.95 47.45
C ARG A 12 -26.39 -13.85 46.41
N ARG A 13 -27.16 -12.82 46.73
CA ARG A 13 -27.40 -11.65 45.90
C ARG A 13 -26.10 -10.88 45.61
N THR A 14 -25.25 -10.65 46.59
CA THR A 14 -23.96 -9.96 46.43
C THR A 14 -23.01 -10.77 45.54
N PHE A 15 -22.98 -12.09 45.71
CA PHE A 15 -22.19 -12.97 44.84
C PHE A 15 -22.61 -12.85 43.36
N PHE A 16 -23.92 -12.90 43.06
CA PHE A 16 -24.40 -12.77 41.67
C PHE A 16 -24.15 -11.38 41.09
N HIS A 17 -24.20 -10.32 41.88
CA HIS A 17 -23.83 -8.99 41.42
C HIS A 17 -22.34 -8.94 40.97
N TRP A 18 -21.43 -9.43 41.80
CA TRP A 18 -20.02 -9.49 41.46
C TRP A 18 -19.75 -10.38 40.26
N LEU A 19 -20.41 -11.51 40.16
CA LEU A 19 -20.30 -12.41 39.00
C LEU A 19 -20.77 -11.71 37.72
N THR A 20 -21.89 -11.00 37.77
CA THR A 20 -22.39 -10.24 36.61
C THR A 20 -21.43 -9.15 36.19
N TYR A 21 -20.87 -8.39 37.13
CA TYR A 21 -19.86 -7.38 36.82
C TYR A 21 -18.57 -7.99 36.22
N ALA A 22 -18.11 -9.10 36.74
CA ALA A 22 -16.92 -9.79 36.23
C ALA A 22 -17.12 -10.28 34.78
N ILE A 23 -18.27 -10.92 34.52
CA ILE A 23 -18.61 -11.37 33.15
C ILE A 23 -18.78 -10.17 32.22
N GLY A 24 -19.49 -9.13 32.65
CA GLY A 24 -19.66 -7.91 31.86
C GLY A 24 -18.34 -7.22 31.55
N ALA A 25 -17.44 -7.10 32.52
CA ALA A 25 -16.10 -6.53 32.31
C ALA A 25 -15.26 -7.37 31.34
N ALA A 26 -15.29 -8.70 31.48
CA ALA A 26 -14.58 -9.60 30.59
C ALA A 26 -15.10 -9.50 29.14
N ALA A 27 -16.41 -9.52 28.94
CA ALA A 27 -17.04 -9.37 27.64
C ALA A 27 -16.70 -8.00 27.01
N THR A 28 -16.77 -6.93 27.78
CA THR A 28 -16.41 -5.58 27.35
C THR A 28 -14.94 -5.51 26.93
N ALA A 29 -14.02 -6.09 27.72
CA ALA A 29 -12.60 -6.13 27.39
C ALA A 29 -12.33 -6.89 26.09
N ILE A 30 -12.93 -8.07 25.91
CA ILE A 30 -12.79 -8.90 24.71
C ILE A 30 -13.25 -8.14 23.45
N LEU A 31 -14.34 -7.39 23.53
CA LEU A 31 -14.86 -6.62 22.41
C LEU A 31 -14.09 -5.31 22.17
N SER A 32 -13.63 -4.66 23.23
CA SER A 32 -12.94 -3.37 23.15
C SER A 32 -11.53 -3.49 22.57
N ILE A 33 -10.78 -4.56 22.88
CA ILE A 33 -9.41 -4.74 22.40
C ILE A 33 -9.32 -4.72 20.87
N PRO A 34 -10.06 -5.55 20.11
CA PRO A 34 -10.01 -5.50 18.66
C PRO A 34 -10.57 -4.19 18.08
N LEU A 35 -11.60 -3.61 18.70
CA LEU A 35 -12.16 -2.33 18.26
C LEU A 35 -11.15 -1.20 18.40
N VAL A 36 -10.49 -1.08 19.54
CA VAL A 36 -9.41 -0.10 19.77
C VAL A 36 -8.24 -0.36 18.82
N GLY A 37 -7.84 -1.64 18.66
CA GLY A 37 -6.80 -2.03 17.70
C GLY A 37 -7.13 -1.63 16.26
N PHE A 38 -8.39 -1.76 15.84
CA PHE A 38 -8.86 -1.34 14.53
C PHE A 38 -8.81 0.20 14.37
N LEU A 39 -9.33 0.94 15.33
CA LEU A 39 -9.35 2.41 15.30
C LEU A 39 -7.94 3.02 15.28
N PHE A 40 -7.02 2.49 16.09
CA PHE A 40 -5.65 3.00 16.17
C PHE A 40 -4.70 2.33 15.17
N GLY A 41 -5.05 1.20 14.59
CA GLY A 41 -4.26 0.50 13.57
C GLY A 41 -4.02 1.33 12.32
N ALA A 42 -5.00 2.12 11.91
CA ALA A 42 -4.92 3.02 10.77
C ALA A 42 -3.91 4.19 10.96
N LEU A 43 -3.55 4.50 12.20
CA LEU A 43 -2.57 5.56 12.53
C LEU A 43 -1.11 5.11 12.34
N LYS A 44 -0.86 3.81 12.23
CA LYS A 44 0.49 3.28 11.98
C LYS A 44 0.87 3.51 10.52
N LYS A 45 1.65 4.55 10.25
CA LYS A 45 2.29 4.74 8.92
C LYS A 45 3.22 3.55 8.67
N LYS A 46 2.87 2.70 7.69
CA LYS A 46 3.78 1.67 7.20
C LYS A 46 4.93 2.37 6.47
N ARG A 47 6.17 2.06 6.84
CA ARG A 47 7.33 2.53 6.09
C ARG A 47 7.32 1.85 4.73
N PRO A 48 7.51 2.59 3.61
CA PRO A 48 7.63 1.96 2.31
C PRO A 48 8.82 1.01 2.33
N LYS A 49 8.63 -0.19 1.82
CA LYS A 49 9.73 -1.12 1.58
C LYS A 49 10.36 -0.78 0.23
N ARG A 50 11.68 -0.87 0.15
CA ARG A 50 12.42 -0.62 -1.09
C ARG A 50 12.53 -1.90 -1.92
N VAL A 51 12.43 -1.74 -3.22
CA VAL A 51 12.60 -2.82 -4.21
C VAL A 51 13.70 -2.43 -5.16
N ARG A 52 14.66 -3.31 -5.36
CA ARG A 52 15.70 -3.15 -6.37
C ARG A 52 15.17 -3.58 -7.73
N LEU A 53 15.24 -2.71 -8.71
CA LEU A 53 14.83 -2.99 -10.09
C LEU A 53 15.98 -3.49 -10.97
N GLY A 54 17.22 -3.12 -10.64
CA GLY A 54 18.40 -3.55 -11.39
C GLY A 54 19.41 -2.42 -11.63
N PRO A 55 20.53 -2.72 -12.28
CA PRO A 55 21.54 -1.73 -12.57
C PRO A 55 21.08 -0.76 -13.68
N VAL A 56 21.47 0.51 -13.57
CA VAL A 56 21.12 1.58 -14.52
C VAL A 56 21.45 1.21 -15.97
N LYS A 57 22.56 0.51 -16.20
CA LYS A 57 23.00 0.05 -17.52
C LYS A 57 22.00 -0.87 -18.26
N ASP A 58 21.08 -1.51 -17.54
CA ASP A 58 20.07 -2.41 -18.11
C ASP A 58 18.88 -1.62 -18.68
N PHE A 59 18.86 -0.29 -18.50
CA PHE A 59 17.81 0.59 -19.00
C PHE A 59 18.33 1.49 -20.11
N PRO A 60 18.14 1.12 -21.39
CA PRO A 60 18.47 1.98 -22.51
C PRO A 60 17.69 3.30 -22.46
N GLU A 61 18.36 4.40 -22.84
CA GLU A 61 17.75 5.72 -22.85
C GLU A 61 16.57 5.79 -23.81
N GLY A 62 15.47 6.43 -23.39
CA GLY A 62 14.25 6.60 -24.19
C GLY A 62 13.40 5.35 -24.36
N GLN A 63 13.78 4.21 -23.78
CA GLN A 63 13.01 2.98 -23.90
C GLN A 63 12.21 2.70 -22.61
N THR A 64 10.90 2.58 -22.76
CA THR A 64 10.01 2.14 -21.68
C THR A 64 10.00 0.63 -21.58
N ARG A 65 10.35 0.09 -20.41
CA ARG A 65 10.39 -1.35 -20.12
C ARG A 65 9.51 -1.70 -18.92
N LEU A 66 8.83 -2.83 -19.01
CA LEU A 66 8.15 -3.42 -17.86
C LEU A 66 9.16 -4.21 -17.02
N VAL A 67 9.26 -3.87 -15.74
CA VAL A 67 10.03 -4.61 -14.75
C VAL A 67 9.08 -5.19 -13.73
N THR A 68 9.10 -6.51 -13.58
CA THR A 68 8.24 -7.24 -12.63
C THR A 68 8.99 -7.63 -11.39
N PHE A 69 8.31 -7.67 -10.26
CA PHE A 69 8.86 -8.05 -8.96
C PHE A 69 7.75 -8.54 -8.04
N ASP A 70 8.12 -9.27 -6.99
CA ASP A 70 7.19 -9.65 -5.95
C ASP A 70 7.01 -8.51 -4.95
N ASN A 71 5.76 -8.15 -4.68
CA ASN A 71 5.44 -7.08 -3.74
C ASN A 71 6.01 -7.42 -2.34
N PRO A 72 6.96 -6.65 -1.81
CA PRO A 72 7.57 -6.93 -0.52
C PRO A 72 6.62 -6.78 0.68
N ILE A 73 5.40 -6.26 0.42
CA ILE A 73 4.33 -6.11 1.42
C ILE A 73 3.32 -7.26 1.30
N SER A 74 3.54 -8.20 0.35
CA SER A 74 2.65 -9.33 0.12
C SER A 74 2.42 -10.16 1.39
N GLN A 75 1.24 -10.73 1.46
CA GLN A 75 0.84 -11.66 2.53
C GLN A 75 0.83 -13.10 1.98
N PRO A 76 0.94 -14.13 2.82
CA PRO A 76 0.96 -15.52 2.36
C PRO A 76 -0.26 -15.94 1.51
N TRP A 77 -1.37 -15.25 1.65
CA TRP A 77 -2.62 -15.52 0.91
C TRP A 77 -2.75 -14.75 -0.40
N ASP A 78 -1.84 -13.83 -0.71
CA ASP A 78 -1.90 -13.04 -1.94
C ASP A 78 -1.58 -13.87 -3.20
N GLY A 79 -0.87 -15.00 -3.04
CA GLY A 79 -0.57 -15.90 -4.14
C GLY A 79 0.04 -15.16 -5.33
N MET A 80 -0.47 -15.43 -6.53
CA MET A 80 0.02 -14.79 -7.77
C MET A 80 -0.27 -13.29 -7.85
N THR A 81 -1.20 -12.74 -7.07
CA THR A 81 -1.47 -11.30 -7.05
C THR A 81 -0.38 -10.50 -6.36
N ALA A 82 0.52 -11.18 -5.63
CA ALA A 82 1.74 -10.59 -5.10
C ALA A 82 2.72 -10.14 -6.21
N HIS A 83 2.67 -10.80 -7.38
CA HIS A 83 3.51 -10.48 -8.51
C HIS A 83 2.99 -9.22 -9.22
N THR A 84 3.80 -8.19 -9.25
CA THR A 84 3.46 -6.87 -9.82
C THR A 84 4.61 -6.32 -10.63
N GLY A 85 4.48 -5.10 -11.14
CA GLY A 85 5.53 -4.46 -11.91
C GLY A 85 5.40 -2.95 -11.97
N VAL A 86 6.39 -2.36 -12.60
CA VAL A 86 6.42 -0.93 -12.95
C VAL A 86 6.96 -0.77 -14.36
N PHE A 87 6.52 0.27 -15.05
CA PHE A 87 7.17 0.71 -16.29
C PHE A 87 8.29 1.66 -15.94
N VAL A 88 9.48 1.37 -16.46
CA VAL A 88 10.70 2.16 -16.25
C VAL A 88 11.16 2.70 -17.57
N CYS A 89 11.36 4.01 -17.65
CA CYS A 89 12.00 4.70 -18.76
C CYS A 89 13.18 5.51 -18.24
N TYR A 90 14.37 5.24 -18.73
CA TYR A 90 15.54 6.05 -18.45
C TYR A 90 15.56 7.25 -19.39
N LEU A 91 15.63 8.45 -18.85
CA LEU A 91 15.58 9.72 -19.57
C LEU A 91 16.95 10.35 -19.80
N GLY A 92 18.02 9.59 -19.51
CA GLY A 92 19.37 10.10 -19.57
C GLY A 92 19.82 10.78 -18.28
N LYS A 93 20.89 11.57 -18.38
CA LYS A 93 21.43 12.34 -17.27
C LYS A 93 21.01 13.80 -17.34
N SER A 94 20.73 14.39 -16.18
CA SER A 94 20.48 15.82 -16.07
C SER A 94 21.78 16.62 -16.26
N LYS A 95 21.65 17.95 -16.34
CA LYS A 95 22.80 18.88 -16.40
C LYS A 95 23.79 18.71 -15.24
N ASP A 96 23.32 18.21 -14.09
CA ASP A 96 24.12 17.95 -12.90
C ASP A 96 24.65 16.50 -12.85
N ASP A 97 24.75 15.80 -13.98
CA ASP A 97 25.21 14.41 -14.12
C ASP A 97 24.40 13.39 -13.30
N ARG A 98 23.19 13.74 -12.89
CA ARG A 98 22.29 12.85 -12.15
C ARG A 98 21.37 12.07 -13.09
N HIS A 99 21.27 10.75 -12.90
CA HIS A 99 20.33 9.91 -13.62
C HIS A 99 18.91 10.39 -13.46
N GLN A 100 18.15 10.34 -14.55
CA GLN A 100 16.74 10.69 -14.59
C GLN A 100 15.92 9.49 -15.04
N PHE A 101 14.92 9.14 -14.27
CA PHE A 101 14.01 8.03 -14.59
C PHE A 101 12.57 8.50 -14.52
N ARG A 102 11.75 7.92 -15.37
CA ARG A 102 10.30 7.92 -15.24
C ARG A 102 9.89 6.51 -14.85
N VAL A 103 9.28 6.36 -13.68
CA VAL A 103 8.82 5.07 -13.16
C VAL A 103 7.33 5.16 -12.90
N LEU A 104 6.54 4.38 -13.66
CA LEU A 104 5.09 4.41 -13.63
C LEU A 104 4.55 3.08 -13.13
N ALA A 105 3.51 3.12 -12.30
CA ALA A 105 2.80 1.92 -11.87
C ALA A 105 2.06 1.27 -13.05
N VAL A 106 1.98 -0.06 -13.06
CA VAL A 106 1.24 -0.82 -14.09
C VAL A 106 -0.28 -0.69 -13.95
N ASN A 107 -0.77 -0.17 -12.84
CA ASN A 107 -2.19 -0.16 -12.51
C ASN A 107 -2.88 1.08 -13.06
N CYS A 108 -3.97 0.84 -13.81
CA CYS A 108 -4.85 1.88 -14.31
C CYS A 108 -5.45 2.70 -13.16
N ALA A 109 -5.44 4.02 -13.31
CA ALA A 109 -5.97 4.94 -12.31
C ALA A 109 -7.52 4.92 -12.18
N HIS A 110 -8.21 4.14 -13.03
CA HIS A 110 -9.65 3.92 -12.92
C HIS A 110 -9.98 2.92 -11.81
N LEU A 111 -9.73 1.63 -12.04
CA LEU A 111 -10.06 0.54 -11.12
C LEU A 111 -8.90 -0.46 -10.93
N GLY A 112 -7.66 -0.05 -11.23
CA GLY A 112 -6.48 -0.85 -10.94
C GLY A 112 -6.14 -1.95 -11.94
N CYS A 113 -6.85 -2.10 -13.06
CA CYS A 113 -6.49 -3.06 -14.11
C CYS A 113 -5.06 -2.80 -14.63
N PRO A 114 -4.29 -3.83 -15.00
CA PRO A 114 -2.98 -3.62 -15.61
C PRO A 114 -3.11 -2.92 -16.96
N VAL A 115 -2.25 -1.94 -17.21
CA VAL A 115 -2.10 -1.27 -18.50
C VAL A 115 -1.00 -1.92 -19.32
N SER A 116 -1.09 -1.79 -20.64
CA SER A 116 -0.07 -2.24 -21.60
C SER A 116 0.58 -1.06 -22.26
N TRP A 117 1.90 -1.15 -22.49
CA TRP A 117 2.67 -0.16 -23.24
C TRP A 117 2.70 -0.50 -24.74
N PHE A 118 2.40 0.48 -25.56
CA PHE A 118 2.43 0.37 -27.03
C PHE A 118 3.48 1.33 -27.62
N PRO A 119 4.71 0.83 -27.87
CA PRO A 119 5.82 1.69 -28.32
C PRO A 119 5.54 2.45 -29.63
N GLN A 120 4.78 1.84 -30.53
CA GLN A 120 4.48 2.43 -31.85
C GLN A 120 3.61 3.68 -31.75
N SER A 121 2.75 3.74 -30.76
CA SER A 121 1.86 4.88 -30.53
C SER A 121 2.36 5.82 -29.42
N GLY A 122 3.32 5.39 -28.60
CA GLY A 122 3.75 6.14 -27.41
C GLY A 122 2.67 6.24 -26.34
N LEU A 123 1.80 5.22 -26.22
CA LEU A 123 0.65 5.24 -25.34
C LEU A 123 0.62 4.02 -24.42
N PHE A 124 0.14 4.23 -23.21
CA PHE A 124 -0.35 3.15 -22.35
C PHE A 124 -1.85 3.01 -22.54
N MET A 125 -2.33 1.76 -22.60
CA MET A 125 -3.75 1.47 -22.75
C MET A 125 -4.22 0.45 -21.73
N CYS A 126 -5.38 0.71 -21.14
CA CYS A 126 -6.06 -0.20 -20.24
C CYS A 126 -7.13 -0.98 -21.01
N PRO A 127 -7.06 -2.32 -21.12
CA PRO A 127 -8.00 -3.10 -21.91
C PRO A 127 -9.39 -3.22 -21.25
N CYS A 128 -9.51 -2.92 -19.94
CA CYS A 128 -10.75 -3.14 -19.21
C CYS A 128 -11.86 -2.16 -19.63
N HIS A 129 -11.57 -0.86 -19.68
CA HIS A 129 -12.55 0.17 -19.99
C HIS A 129 -11.99 1.29 -20.93
N GLY A 130 -10.91 0.98 -21.65
CA GLY A 130 -10.38 1.91 -22.65
C GLY A 130 -9.69 3.15 -22.08
N GLY A 131 -9.15 3.09 -20.86
CA GLY A 131 -8.30 4.15 -20.33
C GLY A 131 -7.01 4.28 -21.13
N VAL A 132 -6.65 5.48 -21.56
CA VAL A 132 -5.45 5.78 -22.36
C VAL A 132 -4.61 6.82 -21.63
N TYR A 133 -3.28 6.63 -21.69
CA TYR A 133 -2.31 7.54 -21.09
C TYR A 133 -1.16 7.79 -22.04
N TYR A 134 -0.64 9.00 -22.00
CA TYR A 134 0.57 9.36 -22.73
C TYR A 134 1.81 8.66 -22.14
N GLU A 135 2.91 8.69 -22.88
CA GLU A 135 4.20 8.14 -22.45
C GLU A 135 4.66 8.68 -21.09
N ASN A 136 4.38 9.94 -20.78
CA ASN A 136 4.73 10.55 -19.49
C ASN A 136 3.82 10.10 -18.33
N GLY A 137 2.79 9.29 -18.62
CA GLY A 137 1.82 8.80 -17.64
C GLY A 137 0.60 9.71 -17.46
N GLU A 138 0.53 10.87 -18.11
CA GLU A 138 -0.65 11.74 -18.05
C GLU A 138 -1.86 11.10 -18.73
N HIS A 139 -3.05 11.40 -18.20
CA HIS A 139 -4.30 10.91 -18.78
C HIS A 139 -4.54 11.51 -20.16
N ALA A 140 -4.81 10.66 -21.13
CA ALA A 140 -5.12 11.07 -22.50
C ALA A 140 -6.60 10.92 -22.84
N SER A 141 -7.24 9.80 -22.47
CA SER A 141 -8.64 9.53 -22.79
C SER A 141 -9.23 8.40 -21.96
N GLY A 142 -10.55 8.31 -21.93
CA GLY A 142 -11.31 7.28 -21.25
C GLY A 142 -11.69 7.62 -19.82
N PRO A 143 -12.19 6.63 -19.04
CA PRO A 143 -12.78 6.85 -17.73
C PRO A 143 -11.81 7.16 -16.57
N PRO A 144 -10.48 6.95 -16.64
CA PRO A 144 -9.60 7.28 -15.54
C PRO A 144 -9.67 8.76 -15.15
N PRO A 145 -9.79 9.12 -13.86
CA PRO A 145 -9.89 10.50 -13.42
C PRO A 145 -8.55 11.26 -13.40
N ARG A 146 -7.43 10.55 -13.61
CA ARG A 146 -6.05 11.08 -13.51
C ARG A 146 -5.06 10.21 -14.28
N GLY A 147 -3.80 10.66 -14.35
CA GLY A 147 -2.70 9.90 -14.92
C GLY A 147 -2.30 8.66 -14.10
N LEU A 148 -1.36 7.89 -14.63
CA LEU A 148 -0.72 6.77 -13.94
C LEU A 148 0.10 7.28 -12.76
N PHE A 149 0.25 6.45 -11.74
CA PHE A 149 1.06 6.80 -10.58
C PHE A 149 2.54 6.79 -10.90
N HIS A 150 3.22 7.86 -10.51
CA HIS A 150 4.66 7.93 -10.50
C HIS A 150 5.21 7.29 -9.22
N CYS A 151 6.07 6.30 -9.36
CA CYS A 151 6.75 5.69 -8.24
C CYS A 151 7.94 6.55 -7.83
N VAL A 152 8.17 6.69 -6.53
CA VAL A 152 9.37 7.32 -5.99
C VAL A 152 10.55 6.38 -6.24
N TRP A 153 11.58 6.88 -6.87
CA TRP A 153 12.78 6.13 -7.21
C TRP A 153 14.05 6.85 -6.75
N HIS A 154 15.12 6.12 -6.63
CA HIS A 154 16.46 6.64 -6.39
C HIS A 154 17.51 5.68 -6.96
N VAL A 155 18.66 6.23 -7.31
CA VAL A 155 19.84 5.45 -7.72
C VAL A 155 20.83 5.48 -6.57
N GLU A 156 21.28 4.32 -6.13
CA GLU A 156 22.29 4.19 -5.07
C GLU A 156 23.72 4.28 -5.67
N LYS A 157 24.73 4.40 -4.80
CA LYS A 157 26.14 4.58 -5.20
C LYS A 157 26.71 3.43 -6.08
N ASP A 158 26.08 2.27 -6.02
CA ASP A 158 26.41 1.07 -6.81
C ASP A 158 25.71 1.04 -8.17
N GLU A 159 25.18 2.19 -8.63
CA GLU A 159 24.45 2.32 -9.90
C GLU A 159 23.22 1.39 -9.98
N GLN A 160 22.59 1.09 -8.85
CA GLN A 160 21.35 0.32 -8.80
C GLN A 160 20.14 1.24 -8.69
N LEU A 161 19.15 0.98 -9.54
CA LEU A 161 17.84 1.64 -9.48
C LEU A 161 16.97 0.96 -8.44
N TRP A 162 16.46 1.74 -7.51
CA TRP A 162 15.52 1.33 -6.47
C TRP A 162 14.24 2.13 -6.57
N ILE A 163 13.13 1.49 -6.21
CA ILE A 163 11.86 2.17 -5.98
C ILE A 163 11.41 1.98 -4.53
N GLU A 164 10.67 2.95 -4.03
CA GLU A 164 9.82 2.68 -2.88
C GLU A 164 8.67 1.80 -3.35
N ALA A 165 8.46 0.64 -2.70
CA ALA A 165 7.39 -0.28 -3.08
C ALA A 165 6.08 0.49 -3.21
N PRO A 166 5.34 0.29 -4.29
CA PRO A 166 4.23 1.12 -4.63
C PRO A 166 3.22 1.12 -3.49
N HIS A 167 3.18 2.21 -2.77
CA HIS A 167 2.04 2.59 -2.00
C HIS A 167 1.04 3.08 -3.05
N TYR A 168 0.10 2.22 -3.44
CA TYR A 168 -1.02 2.70 -4.24
C TYR A 168 -1.77 3.70 -3.38
N PRO A 169 -1.78 4.99 -3.77
CA PRO A 169 -2.47 5.99 -2.99
C PRO A 169 -3.92 5.56 -2.85
N SER A 170 -4.36 5.47 -1.62
CA SER A 170 -5.78 5.29 -1.31
C SER A 170 -6.56 6.51 -1.81
N LEU A 171 -7.89 6.38 -1.93
CA LEU A 171 -8.74 7.53 -2.22
C LEU A 171 -8.49 8.71 -1.27
N GLN A 172 -8.05 8.44 -0.04
CA GLN A 172 -7.71 9.48 0.94
C GLN A 172 -6.45 10.28 0.58
N ASP A 173 -5.49 9.66 -0.12
CA ASP A 173 -4.27 10.36 -0.54
C ASP A 173 -4.54 11.28 -1.75
N THR A 174 -5.59 10.97 -2.53
CA THR A 174 -6.03 11.78 -3.68
C THR A 174 -6.76 13.05 -3.24
N LEU A 175 -7.31 13.08 -2.02
CA LEU A 175 -8.04 14.24 -1.49
C LEU A 175 -7.13 15.25 -0.79
N LYS A 176 -5.82 14.97 -0.68
CA LYS A 176 -4.82 15.83 -0.01
C LYS A 176 -3.93 16.60 -0.98
N GLY A 177 -4.18 16.51 -2.27
CA GLY A 177 -3.48 17.25 -3.32
C GLY A 177 -4.13 18.57 -3.68
#